data_2d703fc1938424b3daad0a7d376f0b91
#
_entry.id   2d703fc1938424b3daad0a7d376f0b91
#
_cell.length_a   1.000
_cell.length_b   1.000
_cell.length_c   1.000
_cell.angle_alpha   90.00
_cell.angle_beta   90.00
_cell.angle_gamma   90.00
#
_symmetry.space_group_name_H-M   'P 1'
#
loop_
_entity.id
_entity.type
_entity.pdbx_description
1 polymer ?
#
loop_
_entity_poly.entity_id
_entity_poly.type
_entity_poly.pdbx_seq_one_letter_code
_entity_poly.pdbx_strand_id
1 'polypeptide(L)'
;MKKRVRALGPLVITVSSTVVLCGSTLLAWGEAHDLVTARAERETTDATLLGIYNPGRAGFALRTASVASSFRIQTVSVTPGSSIALRVSNAPSRARFDLIVDAGTLSRPKDRSWTWRAPDKSALYRVWVIRTDVPDTIVVNAFVTVPTDRLDGEYLNGYRIGRYPKPPRPIYRHPEGFIEVTPQNLDVWVSPHFQLRQFVCKQRSGYPKYVVLEPTILNKLEIILERFNAAGYHANSFKVLSGYRTPHYNQAIGNVALSRHVWGAAADIFVDEDGEDYMDDINGDGRRDISDIRVLYDIANELATEADYQVFVGGLGTYGANSRHGPYLHVDVRGRRVRWWR
;
A
#
# COMPACT_ATOMS: atom_id res chain seq x y z
N MET A 1 -42.02 -32.29 -30.51
CA MET A 1 -40.65 -31.88 -30.89
C MET A 1 -39.99 -31.25 -29.63
N LYS A 2 -39.14 -32.02 -28.92
CA LYS A 2 -38.45 -31.53 -27.76
C LYS A 2 -37.02 -31.15 -28.16
N LYS A 3 -36.65 -29.84 -28.10
CA LYS A 3 -35.27 -29.36 -28.32
C LYS A 3 -34.45 -29.64 -27.08
N ARG A 4 -33.37 -30.45 -27.24
CA ARG A 4 -32.36 -30.67 -26.21
C ARG A 4 -31.42 -29.46 -26.19
N VAL A 5 -31.26 -28.85 -25.02
CA VAL A 5 -30.21 -27.89 -24.72
C VAL A 5 -28.96 -28.69 -24.37
N ARG A 6 -27.87 -28.50 -25.12
CA ARG A 6 -26.54 -29.05 -24.79
C ARG A 6 -25.88 -28.14 -23.77
N ALA A 7 -25.52 -28.69 -22.61
CA ALA A 7 -24.66 -28.07 -21.64
C ALA A 7 -23.20 -28.04 -22.18
N LEU A 8 -22.59 -26.86 -22.20
CA LEU A 8 -21.18 -26.68 -22.44
C LEU A 8 -20.42 -27.00 -21.15
N GLY A 9 -19.57 -28.02 -21.18
CA GLY A 9 -18.69 -28.39 -20.08
C GLY A 9 -17.52 -27.39 -19.92
N PRO A 10 -16.83 -27.43 -18.75
CA PRO A 10 -15.75 -26.48 -18.46
C PRO A 10 -14.54 -26.72 -19.37
N LEU A 11 -14.07 -25.64 -19.97
CA LEU A 11 -12.83 -25.63 -20.76
C LEU A 11 -11.63 -25.74 -19.81
N VAL A 12 -11.01 -26.90 -19.77
CA VAL A 12 -9.73 -27.14 -19.07
C VAL A 12 -8.61 -26.69 -20.02
N ILE A 13 -7.98 -25.55 -19.74
CA ILE A 13 -6.79 -25.10 -20.44
C ILE A 13 -5.57 -25.72 -19.76
N THR A 14 -5.02 -26.76 -20.36
CA THR A 14 -3.72 -27.33 -19.99
C THR A 14 -2.63 -26.53 -20.68
N VAL A 15 -1.85 -25.73 -19.92
CA VAL A 15 -0.69 -25.02 -20.44
C VAL A 15 0.55 -25.89 -20.23
N SER A 16 1.04 -26.47 -21.33
CA SER A 16 2.32 -27.20 -21.37
C SER A 16 3.46 -26.22 -21.56
N SER A 17 4.48 -26.30 -20.71
CA SER A 17 5.61 -25.38 -20.66
C SER A 17 6.63 -25.70 -21.76
N THR A 18 6.58 -24.99 -22.88
CA THR A 18 7.76 -24.74 -23.72
C THR A 18 7.56 -23.40 -24.41
N VAL A 19 8.27 -22.36 -23.94
CA VAL A 19 8.13 -21.00 -24.46
C VAL A 19 9.22 -20.71 -25.46
N VAL A 20 8.83 -20.65 -26.73
CA VAL A 20 9.54 -19.91 -27.79
C VAL A 20 8.64 -18.72 -28.12
N LEU A 21 9.05 -17.52 -27.72
CA LEU A 21 8.25 -16.29 -27.84
C LEU A 21 8.43 -15.64 -29.21
N CYS A 22 7.35 -15.60 -29.99
CA CYS A 22 7.18 -14.73 -31.15
C CYS A 22 6.27 -13.54 -30.75
N GLY A 23 6.52 -12.33 -31.30
CA GLY A 23 5.96 -11.04 -30.85
C GLY A 23 4.43 -10.91 -30.69
N SER A 24 3.63 -11.84 -31.19
CA SER A 24 2.17 -11.86 -31.04
C SER A 24 1.67 -12.39 -29.68
N THR A 25 2.52 -13.10 -28.93
CA THR A 25 2.18 -13.63 -27.60
C THR A 25 2.31 -12.57 -26.50
N LEU A 26 3.15 -11.55 -26.66
CA LEU A 26 3.33 -10.47 -25.69
C LEU A 26 2.07 -9.60 -25.49
N LEU A 27 1.30 -9.37 -26.56
CA LEU A 27 0.02 -8.61 -26.49
C LEU A 27 -1.07 -9.39 -25.73
N ALA A 28 -1.21 -10.68 -25.98
CA ALA A 28 -2.20 -11.52 -25.29
C ALA A 28 -1.89 -11.72 -23.79
N TRP A 29 -0.60 -11.68 -23.42
CA TRP A 29 -0.18 -11.72 -22.01
C TRP A 29 -0.43 -10.40 -21.28
N GLY A 30 -0.23 -9.25 -21.93
CA GLY A 30 -0.57 -7.94 -21.37
C GLY A 30 -2.05 -7.83 -21.00
N GLU A 31 -2.95 -8.23 -21.88
CA GLU A 31 -4.40 -8.22 -21.64
C GLU A 31 -4.82 -9.18 -20.50
N ALA A 32 -4.21 -10.34 -20.38
CA ALA A 32 -4.48 -11.28 -19.27
C ALA A 32 -4.03 -10.72 -17.93
N HIS A 33 -2.92 -9.99 -17.87
CA HIS A 33 -2.40 -9.36 -16.66
C HIS A 33 -3.27 -8.18 -16.20
N ASP A 34 -3.72 -7.36 -17.13
CA ASP A 34 -4.64 -6.26 -16.84
C ASP A 34 -5.97 -6.78 -16.31
N LEU A 35 -6.45 -7.93 -16.82
CA LEU A 35 -7.65 -8.60 -16.32
C LEU A 35 -7.49 -9.12 -14.88
N VAL A 36 -6.32 -9.68 -14.51
CA VAL A 36 -6.08 -10.17 -13.14
C VAL A 36 -5.98 -9.00 -12.15
N THR A 37 -5.31 -7.91 -12.54
CA THR A 37 -5.22 -6.70 -11.72
C THR A 37 -6.60 -6.05 -11.58
N ALA A 38 -7.31 -5.86 -12.68
CA ALA A 38 -8.67 -5.32 -12.70
C ALA A 38 -9.64 -6.18 -11.90
N ARG A 39 -9.45 -7.49 -11.84
CA ARG A 39 -10.26 -8.39 -11.02
C ARG A 39 -9.99 -8.19 -9.53
N ALA A 40 -8.72 -8.12 -9.10
CA ALA A 40 -8.36 -7.89 -7.70
C ALA A 40 -8.86 -6.52 -7.20
N GLU A 41 -8.74 -5.49 -8.05
CA GLU A 41 -9.28 -4.16 -7.79
C GLU A 41 -10.82 -4.15 -7.77
N ARG A 42 -11.47 -4.88 -8.71
CA ARG A 42 -12.93 -4.99 -8.83
C ARG A 42 -13.55 -5.73 -7.65
N GLU A 43 -12.97 -6.85 -7.19
CA GLU A 43 -13.48 -7.59 -6.03
C GLU A 43 -13.53 -6.71 -4.77
N THR A 44 -12.57 -5.82 -4.57
CA THR A 44 -12.58 -4.83 -3.49
C THR A 44 -13.65 -3.75 -3.73
N THR A 45 -13.75 -3.25 -4.95
CA THR A 45 -14.72 -2.21 -5.33
C THR A 45 -16.16 -2.73 -5.28
N ASP A 46 -16.42 -3.96 -5.76
CA ASP A 46 -17.76 -4.55 -5.76
C ASP A 46 -18.27 -4.79 -4.33
N ALA A 47 -17.40 -5.24 -3.42
CA ALA A 47 -17.75 -5.37 -2.01
C ALA A 47 -18.09 -4.01 -1.38
N THR A 48 -17.34 -2.98 -1.71
CA THR A 48 -17.60 -1.59 -1.28
C THR A 48 -18.95 -1.08 -1.79
N LEU A 49 -19.28 -1.34 -3.06
CA LEU A 49 -20.60 -0.97 -3.64
C LEU A 49 -21.78 -1.67 -2.98
N LEU A 50 -21.56 -2.86 -2.42
CA LEU A 50 -22.58 -3.61 -1.67
C LEU A 50 -22.64 -3.21 -0.19
N GLY A 51 -21.79 -2.28 0.28
CA GLY A 51 -21.69 -1.89 1.68
C GLY A 51 -21.14 -3.00 2.60
N ILE A 52 -20.47 -4.01 2.02
CA ILE A 52 -19.87 -5.12 2.77
C ILE A 52 -18.35 -4.92 2.76
N TYR A 53 -17.79 -4.69 3.94
CA TYR A 53 -16.33 -4.59 4.07
C TYR A 53 -15.64 -5.91 3.67
N ASN A 54 -14.71 -5.82 2.74
CA ASN A 54 -13.85 -6.92 2.33
C ASN A 54 -12.40 -6.61 2.71
N PRO A 55 -11.75 -7.35 3.63
CA PRO A 55 -10.39 -7.04 4.07
C PRO A 55 -9.32 -7.20 2.98
N GLY A 56 -9.69 -7.57 1.77
CA GLY A 56 -8.75 -7.66 0.64
C GLY A 56 -7.61 -8.65 0.86
N ARG A 57 -7.86 -9.79 1.55
CA ARG A 57 -6.84 -10.79 1.87
C ARG A 57 -6.87 -11.96 0.91
N ALA A 58 -5.68 -12.50 0.59
CA ALA A 58 -5.48 -13.77 -0.09
C ALA A 58 -5.39 -14.93 0.93
N GLY A 59 -5.62 -16.15 0.48
CA GLY A 59 -5.47 -17.38 1.26
C GLY A 59 -4.01 -17.81 1.47
N PHE A 60 -3.05 -16.92 1.23
CA PHE A 60 -1.62 -17.10 1.49
C PHE A 60 -0.99 -15.74 1.82
N ALA A 61 0.22 -15.75 2.35
CA ALA A 61 0.98 -14.54 2.61
C ALA A 61 2.22 -14.48 1.71
N LEU A 62 2.57 -13.26 1.29
CA LEU A 62 3.78 -12.97 0.56
C LEU A 62 4.68 -12.09 1.43
N ARG A 63 5.93 -12.51 1.61
CA ARG A 63 6.98 -11.67 2.21
C ARG A 63 7.73 -10.96 1.10
N THR A 64 7.66 -9.63 1.14
CA THR A 64 8.48 -8.71 0.37
C THR A 64 9.33 -7.93 1.37
N ALA A 65 10.62 -7.89 1.24
CA ALA A 65 11.51 -7.23 2.22
C ALA A 65 11.27 -7.70 3.68
N SER A 66 10.76 -6.85 4.59
CA SER A 66 10.72 -7.10 6.03
C SER A 66 9.45 -7.77 6.55
N VAL A 67 8.31 -7.59 5.90
CA VAL A 67 7.00 -8.01 6.41
C VAL A 67 6.34 -9.03 5.50
N ALA A 68 5.74 -10.07 6.07
CA ALA A 68 4.84 -10.97 5.35
C ALA A 68 3.41 -10.43 5.48
N SER A 69 2.70 -10.34 4.37
CA SER A 69 1.33 -9.84 4.32
C SER A 69 0.47 -10.72 3.41
N SER A 70 -0.79 -10.91 3.78
CA SER A 70 -1.79 -11.59 2.94
C SER A 70 -2.68 -10.63 2.17
N PHE A 71 -2.47 -9.32 2.27
CA PHE A 71 -3.23 -8.36 1.47
C PHE A 71 -2.99 -8.59 -0.02
N ARG A 72 -4.07 -8.57 -0.81
CA ARG A 72 -4.03 -8.85 -2.27
C ARG A 72 -3.27 -7.82 -3.06
N ILE A 73 -3.20 -6.58 -2.58
CA ILE A 73 -2.42 -5.50 -3.18
C ILE A 73 -1.35 -5.10 -2.18
N GLN A 74 -0.10 -5.18 -2.59
CA GLN A 74 1.07 -4.81 -1.80
C GLN A 74 1.93 -3.82 -2.59
N THR A 75 2.67 -2.99 -1.88
CA THR A 75 3.59 -2.03 -2.50
C THR A 75 5.00 -2.26 -1.98
N VAL A 76 5.97 -2.11 -2.88
CA VAL A 76 7.40 -2.04 -2.55
C VAL A 76 8.04 -0.91 -3.33
N SER A 77 9.08 -0.32 -2.75
CA SER A 77 9.95 0.66 -3.41
C SER A 77 11.35 0.07 -3.54
N VAL A 78 11.92 0.13 -4.74
CA VAL A 78 13.25 -0.39 -5.04
C VAL A 78 14.02 0.59 -5.92
N THR A 79 15.34 0.63 -5.78
CA THR A 79 16.17 1.41 -6.71
C THR A 79 16.36 0.66 -8.04
N PRO A 80 16.66 1.37 -9.15
CA PRO A 80 16.94 0.75 -10.45
C PRO A 80 17.99 -0.36 -10.34
N GLY A 81 17.75 -1.48 -11.04
CA GLY A 81 18.63 -2.64 -11.07
C GLY A 81 18.78 -3.42 -9.75
N SER A 82 18.14 -2.99 -8.67
CA SER A 82 18.15 -3.70 -7.39
C SER A 82 17.27 -4.95 -7.40
N SER A 83 17.48 -5.83 -6.44
CA SER A 83 16.72 -7.08 -6.34
C SER A 83 15.91 -7.15 -5.06
N ILE A 84 14.71 -7.71 -5.14
CA ILE A 84 13.89 -8.07 -3.98
C ILE A 84 13.63 -9.57 -3.93
N ALA A 85 13.60 -10.11 -2.71
CA ALA A 85 13.17 -11.47 -2.47
C ALA A 85 11.64 -11.51 -2.28
N LEU A 86 11.01 -12.46 -2.93
CA LEU A 86 9.58 -12.74 -2.85
C LEU A 86 9.42 -14.15 -2.30
N ARG A 87 8.78 -14.30 -1.13
CA ARG A 87 8.61 -15.61 -0.50
C ARG A 87 7.18 -15.81 -0.06
N VAL A 88 6.55 -16.87 -0.57
CA VAL A 88 5.22 -17.30 -0.14
C VAL A 88 5.30 -18.04 1.19
N SER A 89 4.38 -17.73 2.09
CA SER A 89 4.16 -18.39 3.38
C SER A 89 2.67 -18.54 3.68
N ASN A 90 2.32 -19.22 4.76
CA ASN A 90 0.95 -19.43 5.20
C ASN A 90 0.04 -19.99 4.08
N ALA A 91 0.57 -20.91 3.28
CA ALA A 91 -0.17 -21.55 2.20
C ALA A 91 -0.19 -23.08 2.42
N PRO A 92 -1.23 -23.79 1.97
CA PRO A 92 -1.30 -25.24 2.04
C PRO A 92 -0.05 -25.89 1.40
N SER A 93 0.38 -27.04 1.94
CA SER A 93 1.60 -27.71 1.48
C SER A 93 1.58 -28.07 -0.02
N ARG A 94 0.39 -28.38 -0.55
CA ARG A 94 0.16 -28.76 -1.95
C ARG A 94 -0.07 -27.58 -2.88
N ALA A 95 -0.21 -26.34 -2.36
CA ALA A 95 -0.45 -25.16 -3.18
C ALA A 95 0.72 -24.90 -4.13
N ARG A 96 0.40 -24.55 -5.36
CA ARG A 96 1.35 -24.23 -6.44
C ARG A 96 1.26 -22.75 -6.75
N PHE A 97 2.40 -22.17 -7.14
CA PHE A 97 2.48 -20.74 -7.41
C PHE A 97 3.29 -20.47 -8.65
N ASP A 98 2.79 -19.55 -9.48
CA ASP A 98 3.50 -18.94 -10.59
C ASP A 98 3.71 -17.46 -10.33
N LEU A 99 4.81 -16.90 -10.83
CA LEU A 99 5.08 -15.48 -10.82
C LEU A 99 5.14 -14.92 -12.24
N ILE A 100 4.50 -13.78 -12.41
CA ILE A 100 4.51 -13.02 -13.66
C ILE A 100 4.96 -11.60 -13.33
N VAL A 101 5.70 -10.97 -14.23
CA VAL A 101 6.23 -9.60 -14.05
C VAL A 101 6.06 -8.79 -15.33
N ASP A 102 5.77 -7.49 -15.20
CA ASP A 102 5.74 -6.56 -16.34
C ASP A 102 7.10 -6.49 -17.04
N ALA A 103 8.16 -6.41 -16.25
CA ALA A 103 9.54 -6.32 -16.73
C ALA A 103 10.53 -6.69 -15.61
N GLY A 104 11.82 -6.68 -15.94
CA GLY A 104 12.89 -7.15 -15.06
C GLY A 104 13.17 -8.63 -15.24
N THR A 105 13.92 -9.23 -14.33
CA THR A 105 14.30 -10.64 -14.41
C THR A 105 13.91 -11.39 -13.14
N LEU A 106 13.35 -12.59 -13.32
CA LEU A 106 13.01 -13.49 -12.22
C LEU A 106 14.05 -14.62 -12.14
N SER A 107 14.50 -14.92 -10.93
CA SER A 107 15.25 -16.15 -10.68
C SER A 107 14.33 -17.37 -10.80
N ARG A 108 14.95 -18.55 -11.01
CA ARG A 108 14.20 -19.80 -10.90
C ARG A 108 13.65 -19.96 -9.47
N PRO A 109 12.42 -20.47 -9.33
CA PRO A 109 11.82 -20.65 -8.02
C PRO A 109 12.60 -21.71 -7.20
N LYS A 110 12.76 -21.41 -5.91
CA LYS A 110 13.28 -22.38 -4.93
C LYS A 110 12.44 -22.24 -3.65
N ASP A 111 11.85 -23.35 -3.18
CA ASP A 111 11.08 -23.37 -1.93
C ASP A 111 10.01 -22.25 -1.83
N ARG A 112 9.27 -22.01 -2.91
CA ARG A 112 8.28 -20.92 -3.04
C ARG A 112 8.90 -19.53 -2.83
N SER A 113 10.15 -19.38 -3.23
CA SER A 113 10.91 -18.13 -3.15
C SER A 113 11.48 -17.79 -4.52
N TRP A 114 11.43 -16.52 -4.86
CA TRP A 114 11.96 -15.95 -6.09
C TRP A 114 12.77 -14.70 -5.74
N THR A 115 13.67 -14.34 -6.62
CA THR A 115 14.32 -13.03 -6.62
C THR A 115 13.92 -12.33 -7.90
N TRP A 116 13.30 -11.16 -7.76
CA TRP A 116 13.03 -10.27 -8.88
C TRP A 116 14.07 -9.15 -8.88
N ARG A 117 14.74 -8.98 -10.01
CA ARG A 117 15.63 -7.85 -10.28
C ARG A 117 14.86 -6.80 -11.07
N ALA A 118 14.75 -5.61 -10.49
CA ALA A 118 14.06 -4.48 -11.08
C ALA A 118 14.75 -4.00 -12.37
N PRO A 119 13.99 -3.46 -13.34
CA PRO A 119 14.54 -2.73 -14.47
C PRO A 119 15.37 -1.52 -14.04
N ASP A 120 16.20 -1.02 -14.95
CA ASP A 120 17.01 0.19 -14.71
C ASP A 120 16.18 1.48 -14.89
N LYS A 121 15.01 1.41 -15.50
CA LYS A 121 14.11 2.56 -15.70
C LYS A 121 13.19 2.74 -14.51
N SER A 122 13.18 3.96 -13.93
CA SER A 122 12.24 4.35 -12.89
C SER A 122 10.81 4.37 -13.45
N ALA A 123 9.94 3.54 -12.88
CA ALA A 123 8.51 3.44 -13.22
C ALA A 123 7.80 2.52 -12.21
N LEU A 124 6.49 2.38 -12.37
CA LEU A 124 5.73 1.32 -11.72
C LEU A 124 5.83 0.04 -12.56
N TYR A 125 6.14 -1.06 -11.89
CA TYR A 125 6.07 -2.42 -12.45
C TYR A 125 5.25 -3.30 -11.53
N ARG A 126 4.51 -4.25 -12.12
CA ARG A 126 3.70 -5.18 -11.34
C ARG A 126 4.34 -6.55 -11.31
N VAL A 127 4.22 -7.20 -10.16
CA VAL A 127 4.57 -8.59 -9.97
C VAL A 127 3.33 -9.30 -9.46
N TRP A 128 2.85 -10.29 -10.21
CA TRP A 128 1.72 -11.13 -9.81
C TRP A 128 2.24 -12.44 -9.23
N VAL A 129 1.80 -12.74 -8.01
CA VAL A 129 2.02 -14.04 -7.38
C VAL A 129 0.70 -14.78 -7.42
N ILE A 130 0.60 -15.74 -8.31
CA ILE A 130 -0.64 -16.43 -8.65
C ILE A 130 -0.61 -17.82 -8.05
N ARG A 131 -1.61 -18.14 -7.25
CA ARG A 131 -1.86 -19.50 -6.79
C ARG A 131 -2.63 -20.25 -7.88
N THR A 132 -2.06 -21.34 -8.41
CA THR A 132 -2.58 -21.99 -9.62
C THR A 132 -3.57 -23.13 -9.36
N ASP A 133 -3.64 -23.63 -8.11
CA ASP A 133 -4.60 -24.69 -7.74
C ASP A 133 -5.98 -24.14 -7.36
N VAL A 134 -6.07 -22.85 -7.00
CA VAL A 134 -7.30 -22.08 -6.81
C VAL A 134 -7.12 -20.66 -7.35
N PRO A 135 -8.19 -19.96 -7.74
CA PRO A 135 -8.08 -18.59 -8.27
C PRO A 135 -7.78 -17.59 -7.13
N ASP A 136 -6.52 -17.45 -6.77
CA ASP A 136 -6.08 -16.54 -5.72
C ASP A 136 -4.76 -15.88 -6.10
N THR A 137 -4.66 -14.56 -5.91
CA THR A 137 -3.52 -13.76 -6.40
C THR A 137 -3.17 -12.64 -5.44
N ILE A 138 -1.87 -12.39 -5.30
CA ILE A 138 -1.33 -11.16 -4.72
C ILE A 138 -0.62 -10.37 -5.82
N VAL A 139 -0.97 -9.10 -5.94
CA VAL A 139 -0.32 -8.14 -6.84
C VAL A 139 0.64 -7.27 -6.03
N VAL A 140 1.89 -7.23 -6.44
CA VAL A 140 2.89 -6.32 -5.86
C VAL A 140 3.13 -5.17 -6.82
N ASN A 141 2.74 -3.97 -6.44
CA ASN A 141 3.08 -2.74 -7.14
C ASN A 141 4.50 -2.33 -6.74
N ALA A 142 5.46 -2.66 -7.60
CA ALA A 142 6.88 -2.39 -7.40
C ALA A 142 7.24 -1.05 -8.06
N PHE A 143 7.39 -0.02 -7.25
CA PHE A 143 7.87 1.28 -7.70
C PHE A 143 9.39 1.26 -7.81
N VAL A 144 9.92 1.25 -9.02
CA VAL A 144 11.33 1.53 -9.26
C VAL A 144 11.52 3.03 -9.15
N THR A 145 12.20 3.44 -8.10
CA THR A 145 12.30 4.85 -7.66
C THR A 145 13.25 5.66 -8.52
N VAL A 146 13.08 6.99 -8.53
CA VAL A 146 14.10 7.91 -9.00
C VAL A 146 15.15 8.03 -7.89
N PRO A 147 16.43 7.67 -8.15
CA PRO A 147 17.45 7.62 -7.12
C PRO A 147 17.75 8.99 -6.50
N THR A 148 18.16 8.98 -5.23
CA THR A 148 18.48 10.22 -4.49
C THR A 148 19.70 10.95 -5.06
N ASP A 149 20.61 10.25 -5.74
CA ASP A 149 21.77 10.85 -6.42
C ASP A 149 21.40 11.74 -7.64
N ARG A 150 20.13 11.69 -8.06
CA ARG A 150 19.57 12.60 -9.10
C ARG A 150 19.11 13.95 -8.55
N LEU A 151 19.22 14.18 -7.24
CA LEU A 151 18.92 15.49 -6.66
C LEU A 151 19.92 16.54 -7.16
N ASP A 152 19.40 17.66 -7.64
CA ASP A 152 20.15 18.89 -7.84
C ASP A 152 19.91 19.81 -6.63
N GLY A 153 20.85 19.81 -5.70
CA GLY A 153 20.72 20.48 -4.41
C GLY A 153 19.53 19.94 -3.59
N GLU A 154 18.48 20.72 -3.51
CA GLU A 154 17.22 20.33 -2.80
C GLU A 154 16.11 19.90 -3.76
N TYR A 155 16.37 19.82 -5.07
CA TYR A 155 15.36 19.63 -6.08
C TYR A 155 15.53 18.31 -6.83
N LEU A 156 14.41 17.69 -7.16
CA LEU A 156 14.34 16.53 -8.05
C LEU A 156 13.38 16.89 -9.20
N ASN A 157 13.93 17.02 -10.41
CA ASN A 157 13.17 17.43 -11.60
C ASN A 157 12.26 18.67 -11.36
N GLY A 158 12.80 19.68 -10.67
CA GLY A 158 12.09 20.92 -10.35
C GLY A 158 11.14 20.85 -9.13
N TYR A 159 10.91 19.65 -8.57
CA TYR A 159 10.13 19.50 -7.34
C TYR A 159 11.04 19.63 -6.12
N ARG A 160 10.70 20.52 -5.18
CA ARG A 160 11.55 20.77 -4.02
C ARG A 160 11.33 19.69 -2.95
N ILE A 161 12.33 18.85 -2.75
CA ILE A 161 12.38 17.85 -1.66
C ILE A 161 12.81 18.52 -0.35
N GLY A 162 13.86 19.36 -0.39
CA GLY A 162 14.53 19.88 0.79
C GLY A 162 15.58 18.93 1.34
N ARG A 163 16.16 19.27 2.50
CA ARG A 163 17.25 18.50 3.11
C ARG A 163 16.73 17.59 4.21
N TYR A 164 17.06 16.32 4.11
CA TYR A 164 16.85 15.36 5.20
C TYR A 164 17.80 15.68 6.36
N PRO A 165 17.34 15.69 7.61
CA PRO A 165 18.20 15.89 8.76
C PRO A 165 19.14 14.71 8.94
N LYS A 166 20.31 14.95 9.59
CA LYS A 166 21.24 13.87 9.92
C LYS A 166 20.52 12.75 10.68
N PRO A 167 20.60 11.48 10.22
CA PRO A 167 19.88 10.38 10.83
C PRO A 167 20.42 10.06 12.23
N PRO A 168 19.64 10.24 13.31
CA PRO A 168 20.07 9.89 14.66
C PRO A 168 20.01 8.38 14.95
N ARG A 169 19.29 7.63 14.11
CA ARG A 169 19.06 6.18 14.23
C ARG A 169 18.83 5.57 12.85
N PRO A 170 18.99 4.23 12.65
CA PRO A 170 18.78 3.57 11.37
C PRO A 170 17.42 3.81 10.72
N ILE A 171 16.33 3.92 11.52
CA ILE A 171 14.96 4.22 11.00
C ILE A 171 14.81 5.60 10.36
N TYR A 172 15.79 6.47 10.52
CA TYR A 172 15.88 7.80 9.90
C TYR A 172 16.93 7.84 8.78
N ARG A 173 17.39 6.68 8.28
CA ARG A 173 18.25 6.64 7.09
C ARG A 173 17.57 7.41 5.96
N HIS A 174 18.36 8.19 5.23
CA HIS A 174 17.85 8.90 4.07
C HIS A 174 17.27 7.91 3.05
N PRO A 175 16.17 8.25 2.35
CA PRO A 175 15.64 7.39 1.30
C PRO A 175 16.65 7.25 0.18
N GLU A 176 16.76 6.05 -0.38
CA GLU A 176 17.65 5.76 -1.51
C GLU A 176 17.08 6.29 -2.83
N GLY A 177 15.78 6.55 -2.86
CA GLY A 177 15.06 7.10 -4.01
C GLY A 177 13.63 7.49 -3.66
N PHE A 178 12.95 8.06 -4.64
CA PHE A 178 11.59 8.58 -4.51
C PHE A 178 10.69 7.96 -5.58
N ILE A 179 9.47 7.60 -5.21
CA ILE A 179 8.41 7.25 -6.14
C ILE A 179 8.05 8.50 -6.93
N GLU A 180 8.16 8.43 -8.25
CA GLU A 180 7.67 9.48 -9.13
C GLU A 180 6.15 9.39 -9.25
N VAL A 181 5.49 10.51 -8.97
CA VAL A 181 4.03 10.64 -9.04
C VAL A 181 3.66 11.57 -10.18
N THR A 182 2.83 11.06 -11.06
CA THR A 182 2.28 11.78 -12.22
C THR A 182 0.75 11.70 -12.20
N PRO A 183 0.02 12.49 -12.98
CA PRO A 183 -1.44 12.36 -13.07
C PRO A 183 -1.91 10.93 -13.43
N GLN A 184 -1.08 10.17 -14.17
CA GLN A 184 -1.42 8.84 -14.68
C GLN A 184 -1.34 7.73 -13.62
N ASN A 185 -0.57 7.94 -12.53
CA ASN A 185 -0.42 6.92 -11.48
C ASN A 185 -0.98 7.30 -10.10
N LEU A 186 -1.68 8.45 -10.03
CA LEU A 186 -2.30 8.90 -8.76
C LEU A 186 -3.28 7.89 -8.18
N ASP A 187 -4.03 7.20 -9.04
CA ASP A 187 -5.12 6.28 -8.67
C ASP A 187 -4.65 4.84 -8.50
N VAL A 188 -3.35 4.60 -8.58
CA VAL A 188 -2.81 3.27 -8.32
C VAL A 188 -3.07 2.90 -6.86
N TRP A 189 -3.67 1.74 -6.66
CA TRP A 189 -3.86 1.15 -5.35
C TRP A 189 -2.51 0.73 -4.77
N VAL A 190 -2.15 1.28 -3.62
CA VAL A 190 -0.91 0.94 -2.91
C VAL A 190 -1.13 -0.12 -1.84
N SER A 191 -2.38 -0.35 -1.48
CA SER A 191 -2.89 -1.47 -0.69
C SER A 191 -4.38 -1.66 -1.02
N PRO A 192 -5.11 -2.66 -0.50
CA PRO A 192 -6.50 -2.92 -0.89
C PRO A 192 -7.46 -1.72 -0.79
N HIS A 193 -7.27 -0.84 0.21
CA HIS A 193 -8.20 0.27 0.47
C HIS A 193 -7.56 1.65 0.37
N PHE A 194 -6.28 1.75 -0.06
CA PHE A 194 -5.58 3.03 -0.15
C PHE A 194 -4.94 3.23 -1.53
N GLN A 195 -5.09 4.43 -2.07
CA GLN A 195 -4.49 4.85 -3.33
C GLN A 195 -3.27 5.76 -3.11
N LEU A 196 -2.35 5.80 -4.07
CA LEU A 196 -1.13 6.60 -4.01
C LEU A 196 -1.41 8.09 -3.75
N ARG A 197 -2.49 8.64 -4.34
CA ARG A 197 -2.90 10.04 -4.17
C ARG A 197 -3.05 10.47 -2.72
N GLN A 198 -3.48 9.56 -1.84
CA GLN A 198 -3.73 9.86 -0.42
C GLN A 198 -2.43 10.13 0.35
N PHE A 199 -1.29 9.67 -0.17
CA PHE A 199 0.02 9.82 0.47
C PHE A 199 0.88 10.92 -0.12
N VAL A 200 0.44 11.58 -1.20
CA VAL A 200 1.19 12.65 -1.86
C VAL A 200 1.27 13.88 -0.97
N CYS A 201 2.47 14.47 -0.88
CA CYS A 201 2.68 15.70 -0.12
C CYS A 201 1.78 16.84 -0.62
N LYS A 202 1.12 17.55 0.30
CA LYS A 202 0.24 18.70 0.00
C LYS A 202 0.99 19.96 -0.45
N GLN A 203 2.30 19.89 -0.63
CA GLN A 203 3.10 20.97 -1.20
C GLN A 203 2.54 21.40 -2.55
N ARG A 204 2.35 22.71 -2.73
CA ARG A 204 1.92 23.28 -4.02
C ARG A 204 3.07 23.15 -5.04
N SER A 205 2.80 22.46 -6.13
CA SER A 205 3.72 22.28 -7.25
C SER A 205 2.98 21.69 -8.45
N GLY A 206 3.59 21.76 -9.63
CA GLY A 206 3.23 20.92 -10.78
C GLY A 206 3.66 19.46 -10.58
N TYR A 207 3.47 18.65 -11.62
CA TYR A 207 3.99 17.30 -11.73
C TYR A 207 5.28 17.27 -12.56
N PRO A 208 6.16 16.27 -12.35
CA PRO A 208 6.03 15.20 -11.40
C PRO A 208 6.18 15.66 -9.94
N LYS A 209 5.51 14.96 -9.01
CA LYS A 209 5.76 15.02 -7.58
C LYS A 209 6.52 13.77 -7.14
N TYR A 210 7.06 13.80 -5.93
CA TYR A 210 7.88 12.70 -5.43
C TYR A 210 7.44 12.31 -4.02
N VAL A 211 7.36 10.99 -3.77
CA VAL A 211 6.87 10.42 -2.51
C VAL A 211 7.85 9.36 -2.00
N VAL A 212 8.06 9.34 -0.70
CA VAL A 212 8.56 8.17 0.02
C VAL A 212 7.36 7.50 0.68
N LEU A 213 7.23 6.19 0.54
CA LEU A 213 6.14 5.42 1.12
C LEU A 213 6.67 4.12 1.70
N GLU A 214 6.58 3.99 3.02
CA GLU A 214 7.01 2.81 3.76
C GLU A 214 5.91 1.74 3.72
N PRO A 215 6.14 0.54 3.15
CA PRO A 215 5.10 -0.49 3.06
C PRO A 215 4.49 -0.90 4.41
N THR A 216 5.26 -0.78 5.49
CA THR A 216 4.82 -1.14 6.84
C THR A 216 3.67 -0.25 7.33
N ILE A 217 3.64 1.06 6.94
CA ILE A 217 2.52 1.92 7.32
C ILE A 217 1.24 1.53 6.59
N LEU A 218 1.33 1.12 5.31
CA LEU A 218 0.18 0.65 4.55
C LEU A 218 -0.45 -0.58 5.20
N ASN A 219 0.37 -1.59 5.52
CA ASN A 219 -0.11 -2.78 6.22
C ASN A 219 -0.74 -2.42 7.57
N LYS A 220 -0.15 -1.49 8.32
CA LYS A 220 -0.71 -1.03 9.60
C LYS A 220 -2.07 -0.38 9.43
N LEU A 221 -2.24 0.48 8.44
CA LEU A 221 -3.52 1.15 8.16
C LEU A 221 -4.60 0.12 7.77
N GLU A 222 -4.27 -0.83 6.91
CA GLU A 222 -5.18 -1.92 6.51
C GLU A 222 -5.62 -2.76 7.72
N ILE A 223 -4.70 -3.10 8.62
CA ILE A 223 -5.01 -3.87 9.82
C ILE A 223 -5.92 -3.06 10.77
N ILE A 224 -5.65 -1.76 10.95
CA ILE A 224 -6.52 -0.90 11.77
C ILE A 224 -7.92 -0.84 11.15
N LEU A 225 -8.02 -0.69 9.82
CA LEU A 225 -9.29 -0.64 9.11
C LEU A 225 -10.08 -1.97 9.25
N GLU A 226 -9.39 -3.10 9.11
CA GLU A 226 -9.98 -4.42 9.33
C GLU A 226 -10.51 -4.59 10.75
N ARG A 227 -9.74 -4.16 11.77
CA ARG A 227 -10.16 -4.21 13.16
C ARG A 227 -11.30 -3.25 13.47
N PHE A 228 -11.30 -2.08 12.86
CA PHE A 228 -12.38 -1.09 12.99
C PHE A 228 -13.72 -1.69 12.50
N ASN A 229 -13.71 -2.30 11.32
CA ASN A 229 -14.89 -2.96 10.79
C ASN A 229 -15.29 -4.21 11.60
N ALA A 230 -14.32 -4.98 12.07
CA ALA A 230 -14.59 -6.16 12.94
C ALA A 230 -15.17 -5.78 14.31
N ALA A 231 -14.91 -4.58 14.80
CA ALA A 231 -15.50 -4.05 16.03
C ALA A 231 -16.94 -3.54 15.85
N GLY A 232 -17.51 -3.66 14.65
CA GLY A 232 -18.89 -3.28 14.34
C GLY A 232 -19.07 -1.85 13.87
N TYR A 233 -17.97 -1.11 13.67
CA TYR A 233 -17.99 0.17 12.98
C TYR A 233 -17.95 -0.05 11.46
N HIS A 234 -18.16 1.00 10.69
CA HIS A 234 -18.14 0.90 9.24
C HIS A 234 -17.21 1.96 8.63
N ALA A 235 -16.24 1.51 7.84
CA ALA A 235 -15.46 2.37 6.95
C ALA A 235 -14.94 1.54 5.78
N ASN A 236 -15.07 2.08 4.57
CA ASN A 236 -14.49 1.48 3.36
C ASN A 236 -12.99 1.78 3.25
N SER A 237 -12.57 2.93 3.74
CA SER A 237 -11.19 3.39 3.83
C SER A 237 -11.07 4.43 4.93
N PHE A 238 -9.85 4.81 5.31
CA PHE A 238 -9.65 6.03 6.07
C PHE A 238 -9.31 7.19 5.15
N LYS A 239 -9.83 8.37 5.46
CA LYS A 239 -9.33 9.60 4.88
C LYS A 239 -7.92 9.87 5.41
N VAL A 240 -6.97 10.08 4.50
CA VAL A 240 -5.59 10.44 4.86
C VAL A 240 -5.46 11.95 4.79
N LEU A 241 -5.56 12.61 5.94
CA LEU A 241 -5.34 14.04 6.04
C LEU A 241 -3.92 14.42 5.63
N SER A 242 -2.93 13.59 5.96
CA SER A 242 -1.53 13.80 5.59
C SER A 242 -0.78 12.47 5.58
N GLY A 243 -0.20 12.12 4.45
CA GLY A 243 0.74 11.03 4.28
C GLY A 243 2.19 11.53 4.31
N TYR A 244 2.93 11.37 3.20
CA TYR A 244 4.30 11.85 3.06
C TYR A 244 4.37 13.37 3.08
N ARG A 245 5.42 13.89 3.71
CA ARG A 245 5.80 15.31 3.70
C ARG A 245 7.24 15.44 3.26
N THR A 246 7.53 16.24 2.22
CA THR A 246 8.91 16.58 1.93
C THR A 246 9.54 17.28 3.14
N PRO A 247 10.85 17.14 3.39
CA PRO A 247 11.54 17.93 4.44
C PRO A 247 11.25 19.42 4.32
N HIS A 248 11.23 19.96 3.09
CA HIS A 248 10.90 21.35 2.83
C HIS A 248 9.49 21.71 3.32
N TYR A 249 8.47 20.96 2.89
CA TYR A 249 7.08 21.22 3.30
C TYR A 249 6.87 21.04 4.80
N ASN A 250 7.46 20.01 5.38
CA ASN A 250 7.39 19.75 6.81
C ASN A 250 7.94 20.90 7.63
N GLN A 251 9.05 21.50 7.20
CA GLN A 251 9.64 22.69 7.82
C GLN A 251 8.72 23.93 7.63
N ALA A 252 8.20 24.12 6.42
CA ALA A 252 7.34 25.26 6.08
C ALA A 252 6.06 25.33 6.92
N ILE A 253 5.52 24.16 7.33
CA ILE A 253 4.34 24.10 8.23
C ILE A 253 4.72 24.06 9.72
N GLY A 254 5.98 24.27 10.08
CA GLY A 254 6.46 24.37 11.46
C GLY A 254 6.56 23.04 12.21
N ASN A 255 6.61 21.90 11.52
CA ASN A 255 6.72 20.59 12.17
C ASN A 255 8.17 20.20 12.50
N VAL A 256 8.31 19.27 13.46
CA VAL A 256 9.62 18.76 13.90
C VAL A 256 10.34 18.06 12.75
N ALA A 257 11.63 18.29 12.62
CA ALA A 257 12.45 17.78 11.52
C ALA A 257 12.46 16.24 11.42
N LEU A 258 12.35 15.56 12.58
CA LEU A 258 12.31 14.09 12.67
C LEU A 258 10.88 13.53 12.65
N SER A 259 9.91 14.25 12.05
CA SER A 259 8.57 13.74 11.84
C SER A 259 8.60 12.50 10.94
N ARG A 260 7.89 11.43 11.32
CA ARG A 260 7.86 10.19 10.53
C ARG A 260 7.18 10.35 9.16
N HIS A 261 6.37 11.38 8.97
CA HIS A 261 5.84 11.75 7.65
C HIS A 261 6.95 12.02 6.62
N VAL A 262 8.08 12.57 7.05
CA VAL A 262 9.22 12.86 6.17
C VAL A 262 9.85 11.59 5.58
N TRP A 263 9.65 10.45 6.24
CA TRP A 263 10.12 9.14 5.78
C TRP A 263 8.99 8.27 5.19
N GLY A 264 7.81 8.86 4.93
CA GLY A 264 6.65 8.10 4.42
C GLY A 264 6.17 7.00 5.35
N ALA A 265 6.50 7.12 6.64
CA ALA A 265 6.27 6.09 7.66
C ALA A 265 5.23 6.53 8.70
N ALA A 266 4.37 7.49 8.34
CA ALA A 266 3.26 7.98 9.13
C ALA A 266 2.09 8.43 8.27
N ALA A 267 0.90 8.37 8.84
CA ALA A 267 -0.32 8.94 8.30
C ALA A 267 -1.12 9.61 9.42
N ASP A 268 -1.75 10.73 9.09
CA ASP A 268 -2.78 11.38 9.88
C ASP A 268 -4.12 10.97 9.26
N ILE A 269 -4.99 10.26 10.00
CA ILE A 269 -6.18 9.61 9.47
C ILE A 269 -7.44 9.95 10.27
N PHE A 270 -8.58 9.86 9.60
CA PHE A 270 -9.92 9.91 10.21
C PHE A 270 -10.92 9.14 9.33
N VAL A 271 -12.13 8.91 9.84
CA VAL A 271 -13.23 8.30 9.10
C VAL A 271 -14.06 9.41 8.46
N ASP A 272 -14.39 9.26 7.16
CA ASP A 272 -15.12 10.22 6.34
C ASP A 272 -15.89 9.44 5.27
N GLU A 273 -16.96 8.77 5.68
CA GLU A 273 -17.81 7.97 4.77
C GLU A 273 -18.85 8.85 4.08
N ASP A 274 -19.23 9.98 4.68
CA ASP A 274 -20.15 10.95 4.08
C ASP A 274 -19.47 11.89 3.06
N GLY A 275 -18.13 11.93 3.03
CA GLY A 275 -17.34 12.69 2.04
C GLY A 275 -17.28 14.20 2.31
N GLU A 276 -17.55 14.63 3.54
CA GLU A 276 -17.55 16.05 3.93
C GLU A 276 -16.16 16.60 4.29
N ASP A 277 -15.08 15.80 4.13
CA ASP A 277 -13.70 16.12 4.53
C ASP A 277 -13.57 16.44 6.04
N TYR A 278 -14.41 15.83 6.85
CA TYR A 278 -14.43 15.97 8.30
C TYR A 278 -14.67 14.61 8.96
N MET A 279 -14.25 14.46 10.22
CA MET A 279 -14.45 13.24 11.01
C MET A 279 -15.93 12.95 11.21
N ASP A 280 -16.35 11.71 10.94
CA ASP A 280 -17.71 11.23 11.22
C ASP A 280 -17.97 11.07 12.72
N ASP A 281 -19.24 11.11 13.13
CA ASP A 281 -19.70 10.73 14.46
C ASP A 281 -19.66 9.20 14.59
N ILE A 282 -18.53 8.67 15.07
CA ILE A 282 -18.31 7.22 15.16
C ILE A 282 -18.98 6.64 16.41
N ASN A 283 -18.98 7.38 17.51
CA ASN A 283 -19.50 6.90 18.78
C ASN A 283 -21.02 7.09 18.91
N GLY A 284 -21.66 7.79 17.98
CA GLY A 284 -23.11 8.00 17.90
C GLY A 284 -23.65 8.98 18.97
N ASP A 285 -22.82 9.89 19.50
CA ASP A 285 -23.25 10.85 20.51
C ASP A 285 -23.80 12.17 19.93
N GLY A 286 -23.84 12.28 18.61
CA GLY A 286 -24.33 13.45 17.86
C GLY A 286 -23.28 14.56 17.73
N ARG A 287 -22.02 14.28 18.05
CA ARG A 287 -20.90 15.22 17.93
C ARG A 287 -19.80 14.62 17.07
N ARG A 288 -19.01 15.48 16.43
CA ARG A 288 -17.85 15.10 15.63
C ARG A 288 -16.60 15.70 16.29
N ASP A 289 -16.03 15.01 17.26
CA ASP A 289 -14.97 15.57 18.08
C ASP A 289 -13.88 14.54 18.45
N ILE A 290 -13.09 14.86 19.48
CA ILE A 290 -11.98 14.01 19.92
C ILE A 290 -12.44 12.66 20.48
N SER A 291 -13.72 12.51 20.87
CA SER A 291 -14.27 11.25 21.39
C SER A 291 -14.37 10.20 20.28
N ASP A 292 -14.65 10.62 19.04
CA ASP A 292 -14.66 9.75 17.87
C ASP A 292 -13.27 9.24 17.54
N ILE A 293 -12.26 10.13 17.59
CA ILE A 293 -10.86 9.74 17.40
C ILE A 293 -10.40 8.78 18.50
N ARG A 294 -10.96 8.86 19.69
CA ARG A 294 -10.62 7.93 20.78
C ARG A 294 -11.02 6.49 20.43
N VAL A 295 -12.16 6.28 19.77
CA VAL A 295 -12.58 4.96 19.28
C VAL A 295 -11.49 4.38 18.35
N LEU A 296 -11.09 5.16 17.36
CA LEU A 296 -10.06 4.75 16.41
C LEU A 296 -8.69 4.55 17.08
N TYR A 297 -8.35 5.42 18.05
CA TYR A 297 -7.14 5.30 18.85
C TYR A 297 -7.11 4.00 19.66
N ASP A 298 -8.19 3.65 20.33
CA ASP A 298 -8.25 2.46 21.20
C ASP A 298 -8.05 1.19 20.37
N ILE A 299 -8.71 1.06 19.21
CA ILE A 299 -8.52 -0.02 18.26
C ILE A 299 -7.05 -0.10 17.81
N ALA A 300 -6.46 1.01 17.39
CA ALA A 300 -5.07 1.04 16.93
C ALA A 300 -4.06 0.78 18.06
N ASN A 301 -4.42 1.10 19.32
CA ASN A 301 -3.57 0.92 20.48
C ASN A 301 -3.58 -0.54 20.98
N GLU A 302 -4.70 -1.24 20.88
CA GLU A 302 -4.80 -2.66 21.21
C GLU A 302 -3.88 -3.50 20.33
N LEU A 303 -3.78 -3.21 19.04
CA LEU A 303 -2.87 -3.88 18.11
C LEU A 303 -1.40 -3.87 18.59
N ALA A 304 -0.98 -2.86 19.34
CA ALA A 304 0.39 -2.76 19.84
C ALA A 304 0.69 -3.76 20.98
N THR A 305 -0.31 -4.48 21.49
CA THR A 305 -0.16 -5.51 22.53
C THR A 305 -0.04 -6.92 21.95
N GLU A 306 -0.41 -7.12 20.68
CA GLU A 306 -0.38 -8.41 20.02
C GLU A 306 1.03 -8.76 19.54
N ALA A 307 1.47 -10.00 19.79
CA ALA A 307 2.84 -10.45 19.46
C ALA A 307 3.13 -10.37 17.94
N ASP A 308 2.16 -10.73 17.11
CA ASP A 308 2.29 -10.74 15.65
C ASP A 308 2.36 -9.33 15.04
N TYR A 309 1.99 -8.29 15.81
CA TYR A 309 1.98 -6.90 15.36
C TYR A 309 3.18 -6.07 15.83
N GLN A 310 4.19 -6.68 16.43
CA GLN A 310 5.36 -5.95 16.93
C GLN A 310 6.12 -5.18 15.85
N VAL A 311 6.10 -5.64 14.61
CA VAL A 311 6.68 -4.95 13.45
C VAL A 311 5.97 -3.63 13.14
N PHE A 312 4.71 -3.47 13.56
CA PHE A 312 3.88 -2.27 13.34
C PHE A 312 3.90 -1.31 14.53
N VAL A 313 4.66 -1.61 15.58
CA VAL A 313 4.72 -0.76 16.77
C VAL A 313 5.24 0.63 16.42
N GLY A 314 4.54 1.65 16.91
CA GLY A 314 4.89 3.03 16.63
C GLY A 314 4.15 4.04 17.50
N GLY A 315 4.16 5.27 17.01
CA GLY A 315 3.44 6.39 17.59
C GLY A 315 1.95 6.32 17.30
N LEU A 316 1.16 6.70 18.28
CA LEU A 316 -0.24 7.08 18.13
C LEU A 316 -0.45 8.41 18.85
N GLY A 317 -1.05 9.36 18.15
CA GLY A 317 -1.35 10.69 18.70
C GLY A 317 -2.72 11.17 18.29
N THR A 318 -3.53 11.59 19.25
CA THR A 318 -4.83 12.20 18.96
C THR A 318 -4.68 13.70 18.83
N TYR A 319 -5.39 14.28 17.90
CA TYR A 319 -5.43 15.71 17.66
C TYR A 319 -6.88 16.18 17.58
N GLY A 320 -7.23 17.19 18.39
CA GLY A 320 -8.52 17.84 18.31
C GLY A 320 -8.67 18.74 17.08
N ALA A 321 -9.88 19.20 16.83
CA ALA A 321 -10.18 20.14 15.77
C ALA A 321 -9.53 21.51 16.02
N ASN A 322 -9.17 22.21 14.93
CA ASN A 322 -8.77 23.62 14.96
C ASN A 322 -9.24 24.31 13.67
N SER A 323 -8.82 25.56 13.44
CA SER A 323 -9.22 26.34 12.26
C SER A 323 -8.77 25.76 10.90
N ARG A 324 -7.93 24.73 10.88
CA ARG A 324 -7.34 24.16 9.66
C ARG A 324 -7.78 22.74 9.37
N HIS A 325 -8.23 21.99 10.36
CA HIS A 325 -8.62 20.59 10.25
C HIS A 325 -9.57 20.17 11.37
N GLY A 326 -10.39 19.16 11.09
CA GLY A 326 -11.14 18.40 12.09
C GLY A 326 -10.23 17.54 12.98
N PRO A 327 -10.80 16.77 13.90
CA PRO A 327 -10.03 15.83 14.73
C PRO A 327 -9.43 14.71 13.85
N TYR A 328 -8.26 14.20 14.23
CA TYR A 328 -7.61 13.09 13.52
C TYR A 328 -6.69 12.27 14.43
N LEU A 329 -6.39 11.05 13.99
CA LEU A 329 -5.41 10.15 14.60
C LEU A 329 -4.12 10.16 13.81
N HIS A 330 -3.00 10.50 14.45
CA HIS A 330 -1.66 10.22 13.89
C HIS A 330 -1.26 8.78 14.16
N VAL A 331 -0.80 8.09 13.13
CA VAL A 331 -0.31 6.71 13.18
C VAL A 331 1.07 6.65 12.54
N ASP A 332 2.05 5.99 13.18
CA ASP A 332 3.37 5.76 12.57
C ASP A 332 3.97 4.39 12.91
N VAL A 333 5.09 4.05 12.24
CA VAL A 333 5.83 2.79 12.38
C VAL A 333 7.29 3.05 12.80
N ARG A 334 7.48 3.77 13.92
CA ARG A 334 8.83 4.12 14.44
C ARG A 334 9.53 3.02 15.23
N GLY A 335 8.95 1.82 15.33
CA GLY A 335 9.55 0.66 16.00
C GLY A 335 9.57 0.74 17.55
N ARG A 336 8.90 1.72 18.14
CA ARG A 336 8.71 1.83 19.59
C ARG A 336 7.39 2.50 19.92
N ARG A 337 6.75 2.09 21.01
CA ARG A 337 5.50 2.66 21.49
C ARG A 337 5.70 4.10 21.98
N VAL A 338 4.97 5.04 21.40
CA VAL A 338 4.89 6.45 21.82
C VAL A 338 3.43 6.88 21.75
N ARG A 339 2.94 7.56 22.79
CA ARG A 339 1.55 8.01 22.87
C ARG A 339 1.52 9.47 23.29
N TRP A 340 0.62 10.24 22.66
CA TRP A 340 0.40 11.64 23.03
C TRP A 340 -1.02 12.08 22.69
N TRP A 341 -1.48 13.11 23.41
CA TRP A 341 -2.80 13.70 23.31
C TRP A 341 -2.63 15.20 23.08
N ARG A 342 -3.32 15.76 22.10
CA ARG A 342 -3.30 17.19 21.78
C ARG A 342 -4.68 17.70 21.39
#